data_ced0d8998af1c17bffce2d86631f4246
#
_entry.id   ced0d8998af1c17bffce2d86631f4246
#
_cell.length_a   1.000
_cell.length_b   1.000
_cell.length_c   1.000
_cell.angle_alpha   90.00
_cell.angle_beta   90.00
_cell.angle_gamma   90.00
#
_symmetry.space_group_name_H-M   'P 1'
#
loop_
_entity.id
_entity.type
_entity.pdbx_description
1 polymer ?
#
loop_
_entity_poly.entity_id
_entity_poly.type
_entity_poly.pdbx_seq_one_letter_code
_entity_poly.pdbx_strand_id
1 'polypeptide(L)'
;MIVRCFALLLLLFAMGAQADAPRTFNEAKKVAWKLYAPQSTEFYCGCKYTGNRVNLSACGYVPRKNAKRAARIEWEHIVPAWQIGHQRQCWQEGGRKNCTRYDPTYQKAEADLHNPVPSIGEVYLLAA
;
A
#
# COMPACT_ATOMS: atom_id res chain seq x y z
N MET A 1 16.56 45.16 -19.41
CA MET A 1 17.32 43.90 -19.46
C MET A 1 17.12 42.99 -18.21
N ILE A 2 16.82 43.49 -17.07
CA ILE A 2 16.68 42.70 -15.80
C ILE A 2 15.42 41.84 -15.78
N VAL A 3 14.29 42.27 -16.38
CA VAL A 3 13.02 41.55 -16.36
C VAL A 3 13.04 40.24 -17.18
N ARG A 4 13.87 40.15 -18.22
CA ARG A 4 13.99 38.93 -19.07
C ARG A 4 14.75 37.80 -18.39
N CYS A 5 15.69 38.10 -17.50
CA CYS A 5 16.43 37.07 -16.75
C CYS A 5 15.58 36.41 -15.63
N PHE A 6 14.65 37.14 -15.01
CA PHE A 6 13.75 36.60 -14.00
C PHE A 6 12.74 35.60 -14.56
N ALA A 7 12.23 35.83 -15.78
CA ALA A 7 11.31 34.90 -16.44
C ALA A 7 11.96 33.55 -16.80
N LEU A 8 13.24 33.58 -17.17
CA LEU A 8 14.00 32.36 -17.47
C LEU A 8 14.33 31.53 -16.20
N LEU A 9 14.57 32.19 -15.06
CA LEU A 9 14.80 31.49 -13.79
C LEU A 9 13.55 30.81 -13.24
N LEU A 10 12.37 31.39 -13.44
CA LEU A 10 11.08 30.78 -13.01
C LEU A 10 10.72 29.56 -13.83
N LEU A 11 11.12 29.46 -15.09
CA LEU A 11 10.88 28.29 -15.93
C LEU A 11 11.75 27.08 -15.57
N LEU A 12 12.92 27.29 -14.95
CA LEU A 12 13.81 26.21 -14.51
C LEU A 12 13.33 25.50 -13.22
N PHE A 13 12.47 26.15 -12.41
CA PHE A 13 11.92 25.56 -11.19
C PHE A 13 10.69 24.66 -11.40
N ALA A 14 10.13 24.63 -12.59
CA ALA A 14 8.94 23.85 -12.92
C ALA A 14 9.21 22.39 -13.35
N MET A 15 10.47 21.93 -13.33
CA MET A 15 10.78 20.51 -13.48
C MET A 15 10.64 19.81 -12.11
N GLY A 16 9.39 19.76 -11.62
CA GLY A 16 9.05 18.96 -10.46
C GLY A 16 9.45 17.50 -10.72
N ALA A 17 10.27 16.92 -9.84
CA ALA A 17 10.56 15.51 -9.86
C ALA A 17 9.24 14.72 -9.77
N GLN A 18 8.74 14.25 -10.90
CA GLN A 18 7.66 13.27 -10.92
C GLN A 18 8.27 11.96 -10.40
N ALA A 19 7.93 11.63 -9.16
CA ALA A 19 8.22 10.30 -8.66
C ALA A 19 7.39 9.30 -9.48
N ASP A 20 8.05 8.34 -10.12
CA ASP A 20 7.36 7.28 -10.85
C ASP A 20 6.44 6.51 -9.90
N ALA A 21 5.19 6.33 -10.33
CA ALA A 21 4.21 5.54 -9.58
C ALA A 21 4.69 4.07 -9.48
N PRO A 22 4.44 3.38 -8.36
CA PRO A 22 4.78 1.97 -8.22
C PRO A 22 4.15 1.12 -9.33
N ARG A 23 4.92 0.24 -9.92
CA ARG A 23 4.45 -0.67 -10.98
C ARG A 23 3.95 -2.00 -10.46
N THR A 24 4.38 -2.37 -9.25
CA THR A 24 4.01 -3.63 -8.59
C THR A 24 3.59 -3.38 -7.15
N PHE A 25 2.79 -4.28 -6.60
CA PHE A 25 2.40 -4.19 -5.18
C PHE A 25 3.61 -4.26 -4.23
N ASN A 26 4.67 -4.96 -4.60
CA ASN A 26 5.90 -4.99 -3.80
C ASN A 26 6.61 -3.62 -3.76
N GLU A 27 6.61 -2.88 -4.87
CA GLU A 27 7.08 -1.50 -4.90
C GLU A 27 6.16 -0.58 -4.10
N ALA A 28 4.85 -0.73 -4.27
CA ALA A 28 3.85 0.03 -3.52
C ALA A 28 4.03 -0.12 -2.01
N LYS A 29 4.26 -1.34 -1.51
CA LYS A 29 4.53 -1.59 -0.08
C LYS A 29 5.76 -0.83 0.43
N LYS A 30 6.82 -0.73 -0.36
CA LYS A 30 8.04 0.04 0.03
C LYS A 30 7.75 1.53 0.17
N VAL A 31 6.93 2.08 -0.74
CA VAL A 31 6.48 3.48 -0.67
C VAL A 31 5.53 3.68 0.49
N ALA A 32 4.56 2.78 0.67
CA ALA A 32 3.58 2.82 1.75
C ALA A 32 4.24 2.82 3.14
N TRP A 33 5.30 2.04 3.38
CA TRP A 33 6.08 2.09 4.61
C TRP A 33 6.60 3.50 4.93
N LYS A 34 7.05 4.24 3.92
CA LYS A 34 7.52 5.62 4.08
C LYS A 34 6.38 6.60 4.32
N LEU A 35 5.26 6.44 3.61
CA LEU A 35 4.09 7.31 3.71
C LEU A 35 3.41 7.20 5.09
N TYR A 36 3.29 5.99 5.63
CA TYR A 36 2.65 5.75 6.91
C TYR A 36 3.59 5.90 8.13
N ALA A 37 4.90 6.01 7.93
CA ALA A 37 5.88 6.14 9.00
C ALA A 37 5.58 7.27 10.01
N PRO A 38 5.14 8.48 9.60
CA PRO A 38 4.84 9.56 10.54
C PRO A 38 3.67 9.25 11.49
N GLN A 39 2.71 8.45 11.05
CA GLN A 39 1.51 8.11 11.83
C GLN A 39 1.71 6.82 12.64
N SER A 40 2.34 5.81 12.04
CA SER A 40 2.62 4.48 12.65
C SER A 40 1.42 3.88 13.40
N THR A 41 0.22 4.01 12.79
CA THR A 41 -1.05 3.54 13.33
C THR A 41 -1.71 2.67 12.28
N GLU A 42 -2.07 1.43 12.63
CA GLU A 42 -2.77 0.55 11.72
C GLU A 42 -4.25 0.96 11.57
N PHE A 43 -4.84 0.55 10.44
CA PHE A 43 -6.08 1.14 9.93
C PHE A 43 -7.33 0.73 10.69
N TYR A 44 -7.47 -0.54 11.09
CA TYR A 44 -8.74 -1.07 11.60
C TYR A 44 -8.95 -0.88 13.09
N CYS A 45 -7.92 -1.10 13.89
CA CYS A 45 -8.01 -1.11 15.35
C CYS A 45 -7.32 0.10 16.02
N GLY A 46 -6.61 0.92 15.23
CA GLY A 46 -5.88 2.07 15.74
C GLY A 46 -4.65 1.71 16.57
N CYS A 47 -4.15 0.46 16.47
CA CYS A 47 -2.97 0.03 17.19
C CYS A 47 -1.71 0.69 16.66
N LYS A 48 -0.86 1.18 17.56
CA LYS A 48 0.46 1.69 17.20
C LYS A 48 1.42 0.57 16.85
N TYR A 49 2.33 0.86 15.91
CA TYR A 49 3.38 -0.08 15.54
C TYR A 49 4.74 0.60 15.39
N THR A 50 5.81 -0.17 15.54
CA THR A 50 7.18 0.30 15.32
C THR A 50 7.88 -0.68 14.38
N GLY A 51 8.40 -0.16 13.26
CA GLY A 51 8.85 -1.02 12.17
C GLY A 51 7.70 -1.93 11.71
N ASN A 52 7.89 -3.25 11.80
CA ASN A 52 6.84 -4.24 11.48
C ASN A 52 6.11 -4.81 12.71
N ARG A 53 6.34 -4.28 13.91
CA ARG A 53 5.80 -4.85 15.16
C ARG A 53 4.64 -4.00 15.69
N VAL A 54 3.51 -4.66 15.92
CA VAL A 54 2.31 -4.04 16.51
C VAL A 54 2.37 -4.12 18.02
N ASN A 55 2.04 -3.02 18.71
CA ASN A 55 1.89 -2.99 20.15
C ASN A 55 0.44 -3.39 20.53
N LEU A 56 0.17 -4.69 20.51
CA LEU A 56 -1.17 -5.24 20.74
C LEU A 56 -1.71 -4.95 22.14
N SER A 57 -0.85 -4.99 23.16
CA SER A 57 -1.26 -4.75 24.54
C SER A 57 -1.71 -3.31 24.77
N ALA A 58 -1.06 -2.33 24.13
CA ALA A 58 -1.42 -0.92 24.27
C ALA A 58 -2.77 -0.56 23.65
N CYS A 59 -3.25 -1.31 22.67
CA CYS A 59 -4.56 -1.09 22.03
C CYS A 59 -5.63 -2.12 22.43
N GLY A 60 -5.29 -3.04 23.35
CA GLY A 60 -6.24 -4.05 23.85
C GLY A 60 -6.58 -5.13 22.80
N TYR A 61 -5.81 -5.27 21.74
CA TYR A 61 -6.06 -6.31 20.75
C TYR A 61 -5.61 -7.69 21.25
N VAL A 62 -6.54 -8.63 21.25
CA VAL A 62 -6.28 -10.02 21.64
C VAL A 62 -6.22 -10.90 20.38
N PRO A 63 -5.09 -11.58 20.11
CA PRO A 63 -4.99 -12.50 18.97
C PRO A 63 -6.04 -13.60 19.05
N ARG A 64 -6.71 -13.88 17.92
CA ARG A 64 -7.83 -14.83 17.84
C ARG A 64 -7.49 -16.11 17.10
N LYS A 65 -6.69 -16.05 16.06
CA LYS A 65 -6.33 -17.21 15.22
C LYS A 65 -4.83 -17.42 15.11
N ASN A 66 -4.04 -16.35 15.00
CA ASN A 66 -2.61 -16.46 14.74
C ASN A 66 -1.82 -15.32 15.41
N ALA A 67 -1.33 -15.58 16.61
CA ALA A 67 -0.58 -14.60 17.41
C ALA A 67 0.68 -14.08 16.68
N LYS A 68 1.37 -14.91 15.88
CA LYS A 68 2.55 -14.47 15.11
C LYS A 68 2.17 -13.48 14.02
N ARG A 69 1.03 -13.66 13.37
CA ARG A 69 0.53 -12.69 12.38
C ARG A 69 -0.04 -11.45 13.06
N ALA A 70 -0.76 -11.59 14.16
CA ALA A 70 -1.27 -10.46 14.93
C ALA A 70 -0.15 -9.50 15.37
N ALA A 71 1.01 -10.03 15.72
CA ALA A 71 2.14 -9.22 16.18
C ALA A 71 2.86 -8.40 15.11
N ARG A 72 2.43 -8.46 13.86
CA ARG A 72 3.07 -7.74 12.74
C ARG A 72 2.08 -7.02 11.84
N ILE A 73 2.58 -5.99 11.14
CA ILE A 73 1.84 -5.32 10.07
C ILE A 73 1.87 -6.17 8.80
N GLU A 74 0.71 -6.31 8.19
CA GLU A 74 0.54 -6.74 6.79
C GLU A 74 -0.21 -5.65 6.03
N TRP A 75 0.10 -5.52 4.73
CA TRP A 75 -0.55 -4.52 3.87
C TRP A 75 -1.83 -5.11 3.29
N GLU A 76 -2.93 -4.45 3.60
CA GLU A 76 -4.28 -4.82 3.19
C GLU A 76 -4.76 -3.91 2.08
N HIS A 77 -5.51 -4.44 1.11
CA HIS A 77 -6.22 -3.65 0.11
C HIS A 77 -7.64 -3.34 0.60
N ILE A 78 -7.99 -2.07 0.77
CA ILE A 78 -9.37 -1.65 1.13
C ILE A 78 -10.37 -2.13 0.08
N VAL A 79 -10.05 -1.94 -1.21
CA VAL A 79 -10.75 -2.58 -2.33
C VAL A 79 -10.07 -3.92 -2.57
N PRO A 80 -10.72 -5.05 -2.27
CA PRO A 80 -10.10 -6.36 -2.32
C PRO A 80 -9.54 -6.71 -3.71
N ALA A 81 -8.44 -7.46 -3.73
CA ALA A 81 -7.82 -7.93 -4.97
C ALA A 81 -8.81 -8.69 -5.88
N TRP A 82 -9.79 -9.38 -5.29
CA TRP A 82 -10.88 -10.03 -6.01
C TRP A 82 -11.72 -9.03 -6.81
N GLN A 83 -12.13 -7.91 -6.23
CA GLN A 83 -12.89 -6.89 -6.95
C GLN A 83 -12.10 -6.25 -8.09
N ILE A 84 -10.78 -6.10 -7.93
CA ILE A 84 -9.91 -5.58 -8.98
C ILE A 84 -9.77 -6.57 -10.14
N GLY A 85 -9.76 -7.88 -9.85
CA GLY A 85 -9.29 -8.89 -10.78
C GLY A 85 -10.28 -9.93 -11.27
N HIS A 86 -11.34 -10.25 -10.53
CA HIS A 86 -12.15 -11.45 -10.79
C HIS A 86 -12.79 -11.53 -12.19
N GLN A 87 -13.06 -10.38 -12.82
CA GLN A 87 -13.61 -10.33 -14.20
C GLN A 87 -12.54 -10.37 -15.30
N ARG A 88 -11.25 -10.33 -14.92
CA ARG A 88 -10.16 -10.35 -15.89
C ARG A 88 -9.82 -11.78 -16.30
N GLN A 89 -9.41 -11.96 -17.55
CA GLN A 89 -9.03 -13.27 -18.07
C GLN A 89 -7.93 -13.92 -17.22
N CYS A 90 -6.91 -13.17 -16.83
CA CYS A 90 -5.83 -13.67 -15.99
C CYS A 90 -6.32 -14.28 -14.66
N TRP A 91 -7.43 -13.75 -14.11
CA TRP A 91 -8.01 -14.29 -12.88
C TRP A 91 -8.76 -15.60 -13.12
N GLN A 92 -9.50 -15.66 -14.21
CA GLN A 92 -10.22 -16.88 -14.61
C GLN A 92 -9.26 -18.05 -14.92
N GLU A 93 -8.07 -17.74 -15.43
CA GLU A 93 -7.05 -18.73 -15.79
C GLU A 93 -6.18 -19.20 -14.62
N GLY A 94 -6.04 -18.42 -13.54
CA GLY A 94 -5.15 -18.79 -12.43
C GLY A 94 -5.20 -17.87 -11.21
N GLY A 95 -6.29 -17.10 -11.05
CA GLY A 95 -6.54 -16.27 -9.88
C GLY A 95 -5.58 -15.09 -9.72
N ARG A 96 -5.54 -14.55 -8.51
CA ARG A 96 -4.69 -13.39 -8.18
C ARG A 96 -3.25 -13.58 -8.62
N LYS A 97 -2.68 -14.74 -8.33
CA LYS A 97 -1.26 -15.01 -8.62
C LYS A 97 -0.94 -14.89 -10.10
N ASN A 98 -1.85 -15.35 -10.97
CA ASN A 98 -1.70 -15.25 -12.41
C ASN A 98 -1.79 -13.78 -12.88
N CYS A 99 -2.77 -13.02 -12.36
CA CYS A 99 -2.90 -11.60 -12.67
C CYS A 99 -1.69 -10.79 -12.22
N THR A 100 -1.21 -10.99 -11.00
CA THR A 100 0.00 -10.32 -10.48
C THR A 100 1.23 -10.61 -11.33
N ARG A 101 1.28 -11.77 -11.99
CA ARG A 101 2.43 -12.18 -12.79
C ARG A 101 2.38 -11.73 -14.25
N TYR A 102 1.18 -11.75 -14.85
CA TYR A 102 1.06 -11.66 -16.31
C TYR A 102 0.17 -10.53 -16.82
N ASP A 103 -0.54 -9.80 -15.95
CA ASP A 103 -1.44 -8.73 -16.36
C ASP A 103 -0.95 -7.36 -15.88
N PRO A 104 -0.31 -6.56 -16.75
CA PRO A 104 0.21 -5.24 -16.36
C PRO A 104 -0.86 -4.26 -15.87
N THR A 105 -2.09 -4.37 -16.38
CA THR A 105 -3.20 -3.52 -15.93
C THR A 105 -3.62 -3.88 -14.51
N TYR A 106 -3.69 -5.17 -14.20
CA TYR A 106 -3.94 -5.63 -12.84
C TYR A 106 -2.81 -5.23 -11.89
N GLN A 107 -1.55 -5.41 -12.29
CA GLN A 107 -0.39 -5.00 -11.49
C GLN A 107 -0.44 -3.52 -11.12
N LYS A 108 -0.77 -2.66 -12.09
CA LYS A 108 -0.91 -1.22 -11.86
C LYS A 108 -2.04 -0.90 -10.88
N ALA A 109 -3.19 -1.56 -11.01
CA ALA A 109 -4.32 -1.38 -10.10
C ALA A 109 -4.03 -1.92 -8.68
N GLU A 110 -3.36 -3.07 -8.58
CA GLU A 110 -2.92 -3.67 -7.31
C GLU A 110 -1.86 -2.80 -6.60
N ALA A 111 -1.09 -2.02 -7.36
CA ALA A 111 -0.03 -1.14 -6.86
C ALA A 111 -0.48 0.29 -6.55
N ASP A 112 -1.76 0.62 -6.74
CA ASP A 112 -2.29 1.96 -6.46
C ASP A 112 -2.18 2.29 -4.97
N LEU A 113 -1.40 3.32 -4.64
CA LEU A 113 -1.11 3.73 -3.25
C LEU A 113 -2.32 4.24 -2.46
N HIS A 114 -3.45 4.53 -3.12
CA HIS A 114 -4.70 4.91 -2.44
C HIS A 114 -5.41 3.70 -1.81
N ASN A 115 -5.02 2.49 -2.17
CA ASN A 115 -5.71 1.29 -1.75
C ASN A 115 -5.04 0.54 -0.57
N PRO A 116 -3.69 0.38 -0.48
CA PRO A 116 -3.07 -0.37 0.60
C PRO A 116 -2.99 0.42 1.91
N VAL A 117 -3.41 -0.23 3.00
CA VAL A 117 -3.32 0.30 4.36
C VAL A 117 -2.57 -0.68 5.28
N PRO A 118 -1.86 -0.18 6.31
CA PRO A 118 -1.26 -1.06 7.31
C PRO A 118 -2.34 -1.70 8.18
N SER A 119 -2.30 -3.00 8.36
CA SER A 119 -3.26 -3.77 9.15
C SER A 119 -2.55 -4.75 10.07
N ILE A 120 -3.18 -5.13 11.18
CA ILE A 120 -2.81 -6.28 11.99
C ILE A 120 -2.92 -7.53 11.10
N GLY A 121 -1.83 -8.28 10.97
CA GLY A 121 -1.71 -9.33 9.96
C GLY A 121 -2.71 -10.50 10.07
N GLU A 122 -3.40 -10.67 11.20
CA GLU A 122 -4.47 -11.67 11.30
C GLU A 122 -5.86 -11.12 11.00
N VAL A 123 -6.07 -9.80 10.99
CA VAL A 123 -7.39 -9.18 10.74
C VAL A 123 -7.91 -9.55 9.36
N TYR A 124 -7.04 -9.60 8.37
CA TYR A 124 -7.36 -10.08 7.03
C TYR A 124 -8.04 -11.46 7.01
N LEU A 125 -7.63 -12.39 7.88
CA LEU A 125 -8.21 -13.73 7.98
C LEU A 125 -9.60 -13.76 8.64
N LEU A 126 -10.03 -12.63 9.20
CA LEU A 126 -11.32 -12.53 9.91
C LEU A 126 -12.40 -11.88 9.04
N ALA A 127 -11.99 -11.22 7.95
CA ALA A 127 -12.86 -10.53 7.00
C ALA A 127 -13.17 -11.36 5.74
N ALA A 128 -12.58 -12.57 5.60
CA ALA A 128 -12.75 -13.47 4.45
C ALA A 128 -13.81 -14.54 4.74
#